data_e85d31854165ecec9cef13bbd6321759
#
_entry.id   e85d31854165ecec9cef13bbd6321759
#
_cell.length_a   1.000
_cell.length_b   1.000
_cell.length_c   1.000
_cell.angle_alpha   90.00
_cell.angle_beta   90.00
_cell.angle_gamma   90.00
#
_symmetry.space_group_name_H-M   'P 1'
#
loop_
_entity.id
_entity.type
_entity.pdbx_description
1 polymer ?
#
loop_
_entity_poly.entity_id
_entity_poly.type
_entity_poly.pdbx_seq_one_letter_code
_entity_poly.pdbx_strand_id
1 'polypeptide(L)'
;RSYILYVPTSLNWNQPPALVFVFHGGTGNAQNAIQMTGFHQVADQHGFLVAYPNGTGRLSDDKLLTWNAGNCCGYAYEKKVDDVGFVRAIVTDLETLINLDPKRIYATGMSNGALLSHRLGCEASDLFAGIAPVAGTLNTIPCNPSHPISVIMFHGTEDQHILYNGGAGPQPRLSVDFTSVQDSVEFWTAFNNCASQPQLTTFDDIQHQIWSGCAASTSVELYTIIGGGHAWPGGRSSGRPDADQPTKSISASDLIWKFFATHPKP
;
A
#
# COMPACT_ATOMS: atom_id res chain seq x y z
N ARG A 1 4.18 -16.80 -11.98
CA ARG A 1 3.53 -16.04 -10.91
C ARG A 1 2.08 -15.75 -11.33
N SER A 2 1.21 -15.49 -10.37
CA SER A 2 -0.23 -15.35 -10.59
C SER A 2 -0.78 -14.10 -9.90
N TYR A 3 -1.95 -13.67 -10.32
CA TYR A 3 -2.74 -12.65 -9.63
C TYR A 3 -4.23 -12.95 -9.81
N ILE A 4 -5.06 -12.42 -8.92
CA ILE A 4 -6.52 -12.43 -9.05
C ILE A 4 -6.94 -11.04 -9.51
N LEU A 5 -7.64 -10.95 -10.62
CA LEU A 5 -8.29 -9.72 -11.08
C LEU A 5 -9.75 -9.72 -10.62
N TYR A 6 -10.14 -8.71 -9.87
CA TYR A 6 -11.53 -8.45 -9.55
C TYR A 6 -12.11 -7.39 -10.49
N VAL A 7 -13.18 -7.76 -11.17
CA VAL A 7 -13.93 -6.89 -12.10
C VAL A 7 -15.32 -6.69 -11.53
N PRO A 8 -15.65 -5.49 -11.01
CA PRO A 8 -16.96 -5.24 -10.43
C PRO A 8 -18.04 -5.17 -11.51
N THR A 9 -19.24 -5.59 -11.16
CA THR A 9 -20.40 -5.53 -12.08
C THR A 9 -20.85 -4.09 -12.38
N SER A 10 -20.47 -3.15 -11.52
CA SER A 10 -20.73 -1.71 -11.67
C SER A 10 -19.77 -0.99 -12.64
N LEU A 11 -18.79 -1.71 -13.20
CA LEU A 11 -17.77 -1.11 -14.06
C LEU A 11 -18.37 -0.51 -15.33
N ASN A 12 -18.10 0.78 -15.57
CA ASN A 12 -18.50 1.45 -16.80
C ASN A 12 -17.46 1.27 -17.90
N TRP A 13 -17.69 0.34 -18.81
CA TRP A 13 -16.81 0.04 -19.92
C TRP A 13 -16.72 1.12 -21.01
N ASN A 14 -17.56 2.19 -20.94
CA ASN A 14 -17.49 3.30 -21.87
C ASN A 14 -16.33 4.27 -21.55
N GLN A 15 -15.64 4.06 -20.43
CA GLN A 15 -14.47 4.83 -20.01
C GLN A 15 -13.34 3.88 -19.60
N PRO A 16 -12.07 4.24 -19.89
CA PRO A 16 -10.94 3.47 -19.39
C PRO A 16 -10.98 3.36 -17.86
N PRO A 17 -11.00 2.15 -17.28
CA PRO A 17 -11.09 1.97 -15.85
C PRO A 17 -9.77 2.28 -15.13
N ALA A 18 -9.88 2.75 -13.89
CA ALA A 18 -8.77 2.78 -12.95
C ALA A 18 -8.39 1.35 -12.51
N LEU A 19 -7.12 1.16 -12.12
CA LEU A 19 -6.60 -0.09 -11.58
C LEU A 19 -5.95 0.15 -10.22
N VAL A 20 -6.35 -0.63 -9.21
CA VAL A 20 -5.73 -0.63 -7.89
C VAL A 20 -5.07 -1.98 -7.63
N PHE A 21 -3.77 -1.98 -7.36
CA PHE A 21 -3.06 -3.14 -6.84
C PHE A 21 -3.20 -3.22 -5.33
N VAL A 22 -3.55 -4.39 -4.79
CA VAL A 22 -3.66 -4.64 -3.35
C VAL A 22 -2.74 -5.79 -2.95
N PHE A 23 -1.63 -5.47 -2.30
CA PHE A 23 -0.59 -6.43 -1.93
C PHE A 23 -0.80 -7.01 -0.55
N HIS A 24 -0.73 -8.33 -0.43
CA HIS A 24 -0.81 -9.04 0.85
C HIS A 24 0.41 -8.79 1.74
N GLY A 25 0.27 -8.96 3.04
CA GLY A 25 1.37 -8.95 3.99
C GLY A 25 2.26 -10.19 3.90
N GLY A 26 3.39 -10.16 4.60
CA GLY A 26 4.31 -11.31 4.65
C GLY A 26 3.60 -12.60 5.07
N THR A 27 3.96 -13.72 4.45
CA THR A 27 3.36 -15.04 4.60
C THR A 27 1.92 -15.19 4.11
N GLY A 28 1.34 -14.13 3.51
CA GLY A 28 -0.01 -14.13 2.94
C GLY A 28 -0.05 -14.58 1.47
N ASN A 29 -1.17 -14.28 0.83
CA ASN A 29 -1.43 -14.47 -0.59
C ASN A 29 -2.57 -13.52 -1.05
N ALA A 30 -2.93 -13.57 -2.33
CA ALA A 30 -4.00 -12.75 -2.90
C ALA A 30 -5.33 -12.90 -2.15
N GLN A 31 -5.72 -14.13 -1.79
CA GLN A 31 -6.97 -14.40 -1.09
C GLN A 31 -7.00 -13.77 0.32
N ASN A 32 -5.85 -13.75 1.01
CA ASN A 32 -5.73 -13.06 2.30
C ASN A 32 -5.93 -11.54 2.14
N ALA A 33 -5.35 -10.94 1.10
CA ALA A 33 -5.54 -9.51 0.82
C ALA A 33 -7.02 -9.18 0.54
N ILE A 34 -7.72 -10.00 -0.26
CA ILE A 34 -9.15 -9.85 -0.53
C ILE A 34 -9.96 -9.86 0.77
N GLN A 35 -9.73 -10.86 1.61
CA GLN A 35 -10.50 -11.05 2.85
C GLN A 35 -10.23 -9.95 3.88
N MET A 36 -8.96 -9.56 4.03
CA MET A 36 -8.52 -8.59 5.03
C MET A 36 -9.00 -7.18 4.68
N THR A 37 -8.83 -6.77 3.43
CA THR A 37 -9.07 -5.39 3.03
C THR A 37 -10.51 -5.11 2.64
N GLY A 38 -11.23 -6.10 2.10
CA GLY A 38 -12.56 -5.91 1.52
C GLY A 38 -12.58 -4.94 0.33
N PHE A 39 -11.43 -4.68 -0.31
CA PHE A 39 -11.27 -3.66 -1.35
C PHE A 39 -12.17 -3.91 -2.58
N HIS A 40 -12.53 -5.18 -2.85
CA HIS A 40 -13.49 -5.56 -3.88
C HIS A 40 -14.89 -4.94 -3.63
N GLN A 41 -15.31 -4.77 -2.35
CA GLN A 41 -16.59 -4.15 -2.03
C GLN A 41 -16.58 -2.65 -2.36
N VAL A 42 -15.44 -1.97 -2.16
CA VAL A 42 -15.25 -0.58 -2.57
C VAL A 42 -15.25 -0.47 -4.09
N ALA A 43 -14.64 -1.44 -4.78
CA ALA A 43 -14.68 -1.50 -6.25
C ALA A 43 -16.11 -1.67 -6.79
N ASP A 44 -16.94 -2.49 -6.13
CA ASP A 44 -18.36 -2.63 -6.49
C ASP A 44 -19.15 -1.32 -6.37
N GLN A 45 -18.80 -0.48 -5.39
CA GLN A 45 -19.48 0.80 -5.18
C GLN A 45 -19.04 1.87 -6.19
N HIS A 46 -17.79 1.82 -6.64
CA HIS A 46 -17.16 2.92 -7.37
C HIS A 46 -16.76 2.60 -8.81
N GLY A 47 -16.78 1.34 -9.23
CA GLY A 47 -16.53 0.93 -10.61
C GLY A 47 -15.06 1.06 -11.03
N PHE A 48 -14.13 0.36 -10.35
CA PHE A 48 -12.72 0.27 -10.72
C PHE A 48 -12.20 -1.17 -10.59
N LEU A 49 -11.11 -1.49 -11.28
CA LEU A 49 -10.49 -2.81 -11.24
C LEU A 49 -9.57 -2.97 -10.04
N VAL A 50 -9.53 -4.18 -9.47
CA VAL A 50 -8.58 -4.52 -8.40
C VAL A 50 -7.75 -5.73 -8.78
N ALA A 51 -6.43 -5.57 -8.79
CA ALA A 51 -5.50 -6.68 -8.94
C ALA A 51 -4.94 -7.09 -7.58
N TYR A 52 -5.01 -8.38 -7.26
CA TYR A 52 -4.45 -8.99 -6.07
C TYR A 52 -3.34 -9.97 -6.47
N PRO A 53 -2.09 -9.53 -6.55
CA PRO A 53 -0.99 -10.41 -6.94
C PRO A 53 -0.60 -11.38 -5.83
N ASN A 54 -0.04 -12.53 -6.22
CA ASN A 54 0.65 -13.46 -5.35
C ASN A 54 2.15 -13.18 -5.35
N GLY A 55 2.72 -13.04 -4.16
CA GLY A 55 4.16 -12.91 -3.93
C GLY A 55 4.94 -14.17 -4.33
N THR A 56 6.11 -14.34 -3.75
CA THR A 56 6.96 -15.49 -3.99
C THR A 56 7.30 -16.20 -2.68
N GLY A 57 7.19 -17.51 -2.66
CA GLY A 57 7.51 -18.38 -1.53
C GLY A 57 8.43 -19.54 -1.96
N ARG A 58 8.88 -20.33 -0.98
CA ARG A 58 9.67 -21.56 -1.24
C ARG A 58 8.84 -22.69 -1.83
N LEU A 59 7.56 -22.70 -1.52
CA LEU A 59 6.61 -23.74 -1.93
C LEU A 59 5.81 -23.26 -3.14
N SER A 60 5.34 -24.21 -3.95
CA SER A 60 4.56 -23.91 -5.15
C SER A 60 3.05 -23.81 -4.91
N ASP A 61 2.62 -23.72 -3.64
CA ASP A 61 1.22 -23.86 -3.23
C ASP A 61 0.56 -22.55 -2.78
N ASP A 62 1.08 -21.41 -3.24
CA ASP A 62 0.60 -20.06 -2.87
C ASP A 62 0.50 -19.81 -1.35
N LYS A 63 1.40 -20.44 -0.57
CA LYS A 63 1.53 -20.26 0.87
C LYS A 63 2.85 -19.63 1.26
N LEU A 64 2.84 -18.90 2.38
CA LEU A 64 4.03 -18.27 2.94
C LEU A 64 4.75 -17.35 1.94
N LEU A 65 3.96 -16.64 1.13
CA LEU A 65 4.49 -15.76 0.12
C LEU A 65 4.97 -14.44 0.73
N THR A 66 6.01 -13.87 0.13
CA THR A 66 6.59 -12.60 0.53
C THR A 66 6.90 -11.75 -0.70
N TRP A 67 7.22 -10.48 -0.45
CA TRP A 67 7.67 -9.51 -1.43
C TRP A 67 9.10 -9.10 -1.12
N ASN A 68 9.92 -8.93 -2.13
CA ASN A 68 11.20 -8.23 -2.05
C ASN A 68 10.92 -6.72 -2.02
N ALA A 69 10.90 -6.14 -0.84
CA ALA A 69 10.46 -4.77 -0.62
C ALA A 69 11.54 -3.92 0.08
N GLY A 70 12.61 -3.64 -0.65
CA GLY A 70 13.75 -2.88 -0.14
C GLY A 70 14.70 -3.74 0.70
N ASN A 71 14.70 -3.59 2.02
CA ASN A 71 15.54 -4.36 2.94
C ASN A 71 14.81 -5.59 3.53
N CYS A 72 13.60 -5.90 3.09
CA CYS A 72 12.70 -6.98 3.55
C CYS A 72 11.88 -7.53 2.37
N CYS A 73 11.27 -8.70 2.36
CA CYS A 73 11.23 -9.68 3.42
C CYS A 73 11.33 -11.10 2.86
N GLY A 74 11.82 -11.99 3.71
CA GLY A 74 11.76 -13.44 3.57
C GLY A 74 12.32 -13.98 2.26
N TYR A 75 11.70 -15.04 1.73
CA TYR A 75 12.22 -15.74 0.55
C TYR A 75 12.37 -14.83 -0.68
N ALA A 76 11.41 -13.95 -0.95
CA ALA A 76 11.48 -13.05 -2.10
C ALA A 76 12.68 -12.09 -1.99
N TYR A 77 12.96 -11.55 -0.80
CA TYR A 77 14.14 -10.72 -0.53
C TYR A 77 15.45 -11.51 -0.65
N GLU A 78 15.53 -12.69 0.00
CA GLU A 78 16.71 -13.58 -0.07
C GLU A 78 17.07 -13.94 -1.52
N LYS A 79 16.08 -14.14 -2.38
CA LYS A 79 16.24 -14.51 -3.79
C LYS A 79 16.30 -13.30 -4.73
N LYS A 80 16.25 -12.09 -4.20
CA LYS A 80 16.24 -10.84 -4.99
C LYS A 80 15.19 -10.87 -6.11
N VAL A 81 14.00 -11.38 -5.78
CA VAL A 81 12.91 -11.52 -6.76
C VAL A 81 12.56 -10.14 -7.33
N ASP A 82 12.39 -10.05 -8.64
CA ASP A 82 11.97 -8.82 -9.32
C ASP A 82 10.45 -8.67 -9.20
N ASP A 83 10.00 -8.10 -8.08
CA ASP A 83 8.60 -7.83 -7.82
C ASP A 83 8.11 -6.59 -8.57
N VAL A 84 8.96 -5.60 -8.79
CA VAL A 84 8.62 -4.42 -9.59
C VAL A 84 8.38 -4.80 -11.05
N GLY A 85 9.27 -5.60 -11.63
CA GLY A 85 9.09 -6.14 -12.98
C GLY A 85 7.84 -7.01 -13.11
N PHE A 86 7.50 -7.80 -12.08
CA PHE A 86 6.26 -8.58 -12.07
C PHE A 86 5.01 -7.68 -12.08
N VAL A 87 4.98 -6.61 -11.31
CA VAL A 87 3.85 -5.67 -11.30
C VAL A 87 3.70 -4.97 -12.65
N ARG A 88 4.82 -4.55 -13.27
CA ARG A 88 4.81 -4.00 -14.63
C ARG A 88 4.28 -5.02 -15.65
N ALA A 89 4.67 -6.28 -15.53
CA ALA A 89 4.17 -7.36 -16.40
C ALA A 89 2.66 -7.59 -16.25
N ILE A 90 2.09 -7.45 -15.04
CA ILE A 90 0.64 -7.52 -14.83
C ILE A 90 -0.07 -6.38 -15.58
N VAL A 91 0.46 -5.15 -15.52
CA VAL A 91 -0.16 -4.02 -16.26
C VAL A 91 -0.12 -4.30 -17.76
N THR A 92 1.03 -4.73 -18.29
CA THR A 92 1.17 -5.10 -19.71
C THR A 92 0.21 -6.22 -20.13
N ASP A 93 0.05 -7.24 -19.29
CA ASP A 93 -0.90 -8.34 -19.52
C ASP A 93 -2.36 -7.82 -19.57
N LEU A 94 -2.73 -6.99 -18.61
CA LEU A 94 -4.08 -6.39 -18.58
C LEU A 94 -4.35 -5.44 -19.75
N GLU A 95 -3.36 -4.67 -20.20
CA GLU A 95 -3.48 -3.76 -21.35
C GLU A 95 -3.72 -4.51 -22.68
N THR A 96 -3.38 -5.79 -22.75
CA THR A 96 -3.75 -6.63 -23.90
C THR A 96 -5.25 -6.95 -23.96
N LEU A 97 -5.95 -6.84 -22.84
CA LEU A 97 -7.35 -7.25 -22.66
C LEU A 97 -8.28 -6.05 -22.40
N ILE A 98 -7.77 -5.02 -21.75
CA ILE A 98 -8.54 -3.91 -21.20
C ILE A 98 -7.83 -2.58 -21.52
N ASN A 99 -8.55 -1.62 -22.05
CA ASN A 99 -8.03 -0.27 -22.22
C ASN A 99 -8.02 0.45 -20.85
N LEU A 100 -6.94 0.28 -20.07
CA LEU A 100 -6.76 0.89 -18.76
C LEU A 100 -6.57 2.41 -18.88
N ASP A 101 -6.96 3.15 -17.83
CA ASP A 101 -6.58 4.55 -17.72
C ASP A 101 -5.15 4.67 -17.18
N PRO A 102 -4.16 5.08 -17.99
CA PRO A 102 -2.77 5.14 -17.57
C PRO A 102 -2.49 6.21 -16.51
N LYS A 103 -3.44 7.11 -16.30
CA LYS A 103 -3.36 8.14 -15.25
C LYS A 103 -3.94 7.67 -13.90
N ARG A 104 -4.61 6.53 -13.87
CA ARG A 104 -5.30 6.03 -12.67
C ARG A 104 -4.91 4.60 -12.32
N ILE A 105 -3.59 4.37 -12.20
CA ILE A 105 -3.00 3.11 -11.70
C ILE A 105 -2.41 3.40 -10.33
N TYR A 106 -2.80 2.60 -9.32
CA TYR A 106 -2.50 2.84 -7.92
C TYR A 106 -2.02 1.58 -7.22
N ALA A 107 -1.29 1.75 -6.12
CA ALA A 107 -0.77 0.63 -5.33
C ALA A 107 -1.09 0.80 -3.84
N THR A 108 -1.58 -0.26 -3.20
CA THR A 108 -1.75 -0.34 -1.76
C THR A 108 -1.39 -1.73 -1.25
N GLY A 109 -1.16 -1.86 0.03
CA GLY A 109 -0.90 -3.13 0.67
C GLY A 109 -0.62 -2.96 2.16
N MET A 110 -0.56 -4.07 2.87
CA MET A 110 -0.29 -4.10 4.30
C MET A 110 1.06 -4.71 4.61
N SER A 111 1.77 -4.20 5.64
CA SER A 111 2.99 -4.82 6.14
C SER A 111 4.04 -4.95 5.03
N ASN A 112 4.53 -6.14 4.72
CA ASN A 112 5.43 -6.40 3.58
C ASN A 112 4.85 -5.89 2.24
N GLY A 113 3.51 -5.93 2.05
CA GLY A 113 2.84 -5.32 0.90
C GLY A 113 2.86 -3.78 0.92
N ALA A 114 2.86 -3.17 2.11
CA ALA A 114 3.04 -1.72 2.26
C ALA A 114 4.48 -1.29 1.93
N LEU A 115 5.47 -2.05 2.40
CA LEU A 115 6.87 -1.84 2.01
C LEU A 115 7.04 -1.92 0.50
N LEU A 116 6.37 -2.90 -0.17
CA LEU A 116 6.37 -2.99 -1.63
C LEU A 116 5.68 -1.78 -2.27
N SER A 117 4.59 -1.28 -1.70
CA SER A 117 3.91 -0.08 -2.21
C SER A 117 4.84 1.14 -2.18
N HIS A 118 5.61 1.32 -1.11
CA HIS A 118 6.67 2.34 -1.06
C HIS A 118 7.73 2.11 -2.13
N ARG A 119 8.20 0.86 -2.29
CA ARG A 119 9.19 0.51 -3.32
C ARG A 119 8.68 0.82 -4.73
N LEU A 120 7.42 0.54 -5.03
CA LEU A 120 6.79 0.90 -6.30
C LEU A 120 6.73 2.42 -6.50
N GLY A 121 6.46 3.18 -5.44
CA GLY A 121 6.59 4.65 -5.48
C GLY A 121 8.00 5.11 -5.83
N CYS A 122 9.05 4.42 -5.33
CA CYS A 122 10.44 4.75 -5.62
C CYS A 122 10.89 4.34 -7.03
N GLU A 123 10.50 3.13 -7.50
CA GLU A 123 11.07 2.49 -8.69
C GLU A 123 10.11 2.46 -9.90
N ALA A 124 8.84 2.84 -9.69
CA ALA A 124 7.79 2.80 -10.72
C ALA A 124 6.83 4.00 -10.66
N SER A 125 7.28 5.18 -10.21
CA SER A 125 6.47 6.41 -10.19
C SER A 125 6.05 6.89 -11.58
N ASP A 126 6.72 6.40 -12.64
CA ASP A 126 6.27 6.55 -14.02
C ASP A 126 4.96 5.79 -14.30
N LEU A 127 4.72 4.69 -13.61
CA LEU A 127 3.53 3.85 -13.76
C LEU A 127 2.40 4.29 -12.81
N PHE A 128 2.72 4.53 -11.54
CA PHE A 128 1.72 4.77 -10.48
C PHE A 128 1.38 6.25 -10.32
N ALA A 129 0.09 6.56 -10.15
CA ALA A 129 -0.42 7.88 -9.79
C ALA A 129 -0.34 8.14 -8.29
N GLY A 130 -0.49 7.10 -7.49
CA GLY A 130 -0.45 7.18 -6.03
C GLY A 130 -0.22 5.84 -5.36
N ILE A 131 0.26 5.91 -4.12
CA ILE A 131 0.46 4.75 -3.25
C ILE A 131 -0.24 4.93 -1.90
N ALA A 132 -0.65 3.82 -1.29
CA ALA A 132 -1.33 3.82 0.00
C ALA A 132 -0.80 2.69 0.90
N PRO A 133 0.37 2.84 1.50
CA PRO A 133 0.92 1.85 2.42
C PRO A 133 0.17 1.83 3.77
N VAL A 134 -0.17 0.62 4.24
CA VAL A 134 -0.84 0.39 5.53
C VAL A 134 0.05 -0.46 6.44
N ALA A 135 0.36 0.02 7.63
CA ALA A 135 1.23 -0.64 8.62
C ALA A 135 2.58 -1.05 8.00
N GLY A 136 3.24 -0.09 7.33
CA GLY A 136 4.57 -0.26 6.76
C GLY A 136 5.21 1.07 6.42
N THR A 137 6.54 1.11 6.40
CA THR A 137 7.37 2.31 6.24
C THR A 137 8.24 2.24 5.00
N LEU A 138 8.87 3.35 4.60
CA LEU A 138 9.73 3.43 3.44
C LEU A 138 11.10 2.79 3.74
N ASN A 139 11.33 1.59 3.21
CA ASN A 139 12.58 0.83 3.42
C ASN A 139 13.37 0.56 2.13
N THR A 140 13.03 1.23 1.05
CA THR A 140 13.79 1.20 -0.21
C THR A 140 14.81 2.33 -0.20
N ILE A 141 16.09 1.99 -0.06
CA ILE A 141 17.19 2.96 0.00
C ILE A 141 18.28 2.54 -1.00
N PRO A 142 18.66 3.38 -1.97
CA PRO A 142 18.09 4.71 -2.26
C PRO A 142 16.69 4.64 -2.88
N CYS A 143 15.85 5.63 -2.57
CA CYS A 143 14.56 5.83 -3.21
C CYS A 143 14.66 7.03 -4.17
N ASN A 144 14.49 6.79 -5.46
CA ASN A 144 14.68 7.80 -6.50
C ASN A 144 13.47 7.83 -7.47
N PRO A 145 12.31 8.34 -7.03
CA PRO A 145 11.17 8.43 -7.93
C PRO A 145 11.47 9.33 -9.14
N SER A 146 10.93 9.00 -10.31
CA SER A 146 11.09 9.82 -11.51
C SER A 146 10.09 10.98 -11.58
N HIS A 147 8.99 10.89 -10.82
CA HIS A 147 7.91 11.89 -10.77
C HIS A 147 7.35 12.02 -9.37
N PRO A 148 6.81 13.20 -8.98
CA PRO A 148 6.00 13.33 -7.78
C PRO A 148 4.82 12.35 -7.79
N ILE A 149 4.52 11.76 -6.64
CA ILE A 149 3.48 10.74 -6.49
C ILE A 149 2.64 11.02 -5.24
N SER A 150 1.33 10.90 -5.34
CA SER A 150 0.45 11.08 -4.19
C SER A 150 0.54 9.91 -3.20
N VAL A 151 0.61 10.22 -1.90
CA VAL A 151 0.83 9.20 -0.86
C VAL A 151 -0.16 9.37 0.28
N ILE A 152 -0.88 8.31 0.64
CA ILE A 152 -1.70 8.26 1.85
C ILE A 152 -1.26 7.07 2.70
N MET A 153 -0.91 7.30 3.96
CA MET A 153 -0.34 6.31 4.87
C MET A 153 -1.25 6.07 6.07
N PHE A 154 -1.25 4.84 6.57
CA PHE A 154 -1.98 4.44 7.77
C PHE A 154 -1.06 3.65 8.69
N HIS A 155 -0.92 4.06 9.97
CA HIS A 155 -0.05 3.34 10.90
C HIS A 155 -0.55 3.46 12.35
N GLY A 156 -0.50 2.35 13.08
CA GLY A 156 -0.81 2.29 14.50
C GLY A 156 0.38 2.64 15.39
N THR A 157 0.16 3.43 16.45
CA THR A 157 1.24 3.85 17.36
C THR A 157 1.79 2.72 18.21
N GLU A 158 1.03 1.61 18.37
CA GLU A 158 1.44 0.42 19.14
C GLU A 158 1.74 -0.79 18.25
N ASP A 159 2.00 -0.56 16.95
CA ASP A 159 2.43 -1.61 16.03
C ASP A 159 3.76 -2.22 16.52
N GLN A 160 3.73 -3.55 16.82
CA GLN A 160 4.89 -4.29 17.34
C GLN A 160 5.63 -5.06 16.24
N HIS A 161 5.16 -5.03 15.00
CA HIS A 161 5.79 -5.68 13.84
C HIS A 161 6.65 -4.71 13.03
N ILE A 162 6.11 -3.56 12.67
CA ILE A 162 6.81 -2.45 12.04
C ILE A 162 6.57 -1.23 12.93
N LEU A 163 7.54 -0.95 13.79
CA LEU A 163 7.39 0.05 14.84
C LEU A 163 7.12 1.44 14.26
N TYR A 164 6.17 2.17 14.85
CA TYR A 164 5.85 3.54 14.48
C TYR A 164 7.10 4.46 14.49
N ASN A 165 7.94 4.31 15.52
CA ASN A 165 9.17 5.08 15.70
C ASN A 165 10.40 4.45 15.02
N GLY A 166 10.20 3.41 14.20
CA GLY A 166 11.29 2.72 13.52
C GLY A 166 12.08 1.77 14.42
N GLY A 167 13.12 1.20 13.87
CA GLY A 167 13.97 0.24 14.55
C GLY A 167 13.54 -1.22 14.34
N ALA A 168 14.26 -2.13 14.99
CA ALA A 168 13.93 -3.55 15.00
C ALA A 168 12.83 -3.83 16.03
N GLY A 169 11.70 -4.38 15.56
CA GLY A 169 10.62 -4.78 16.44
C GLY A 169 11.01 -5.90 17.42
N PRO A 170 10.25 -6.13 18.50
CA PRO A 170 10.55 -7.14 19.51
C PRO A 170 10.42 -8.58 18.99
N GLN A 171 9.95 -8.78 17.79
CA GLN A 171 9.79 -10.10 17.18
C GLN A 171 11.11 -10.59 16.56
N PRO A 172 11.79 -11.64 17.13
CA PRO A 172 13.13 -12.06 16.70
C PRO A 172 13.20 -12.71 15.32
N ARG A 173 12.07 -12.84 14.61
CA ARG A 173 12.03 -13.49 13.29
C ARG A 173 12.44 -12.58 12.14
N LEU A 174 12.46 -11.26 12.34
CA LEU A 174 12.87 -10.30 11.35
C LEU A 174 13.89 -9.35 12.00
N SER A 175 15.19 -9.64 11.84
CA SER A 175 16.26 -8.71 12.20
C SER A 175 16.33 -7.56 11.18
N VAL A 176 15.21 -6.91 10.93
CA VAL A 176 15.12 -5.79 9.99
C VAL A 176 14.99 -4.51 10.79
N ASP A 177 15.89 -3.60 10.54
CA ASP A 177 15.83 -2.24 11.06
C ASP A 177 14.96 -1.41 10.12
N PHE A 178 13.75 -1.10 10.56
CA PHE A 178 12.79 -0.33 9.77
C PHE A 178 12.97 1.17 10.02
N THR A 179 12.77 1.98 8.98
CA THR A 179 12.62 3.43 9.14
C THR A 179 11.38 3.76 9.95
N SER A 180 11.30 4.94 10.54
CA SER A 180 10.10 5.40 11.22
C SER A 180 9.00 5.82 10.23
N VAL A 181 7.77 5.94 10.72
CA VAL A 181 6.67 6.57 9.98
C VAL A 181 7.03 8.01 9.64
N GLN A 182 7.66 8.72 10.57
CA GLN A 182 8.09 10.11 10.37
C GLN A 182 9.12 10.23 9.24
N ASP A 183 10.13 9.35 9.17
CA ASP A 183 11.10 9.33 8.07
C ASP A 183 10.41 9.14 6.70
N SER A 184 9.39 8.29 6.67
CA SER A 184 8.60 8.04 5.45
C SER A 184 7.83 9.29 5.01
N VAL A 185 7.20 9.99 5.96
CA VAL A 185 6.50 11.25 5.73
C VAL A 185 7.46 12.33 5.24
N GLU A 186 8.58 12.50 5.94
CA GLU A 186 9.60 13.51 5.61
C GLU A 186 10.16 13.28 4.20
N PHE A 187 10.44 12.03 3.84
CA PHE A 187 10.89 11.72 2.49
C PHE A 187 9.85 12.15 1.44
N TRP A 188 8.59 11.71 1.56
CA TRP A 188 7.58 11.98 0.55
C TRP A 188 7.18 13.45 0.47
N THR A 189 7.10 14.14 1.61
CA THR A 189 6.80 15.58 1.64
C THR A 189 7.93 16.41 1.03
N ALA A 190 9.19 16.06 1.33
CA ALA A 190 10.35 16.71 0.75
C ALA A 190 10.45 16.44 -0.76
N PHE A 191 10.32 15.17 -1.19
CA PHE A 191 10.39 14.80 -2.62
C PHE A 191 9.29 15.49 -3.44
N ASN A 192 8.06 15.51 -2.93
CA ASN A 192 6.92 16.14 -3.58
C ASN A 192 6.93 17.68 -3.42
N ASN A 193 7.90 18.26 -2.70
CA ASN A 193 7.96 19.70 -2.41
C ASN A 193 6.65 20.25 -1.84
N CYS A 194 6.13 19.58 -0.80
CA CYS A 194 4.90 19.96 -0.12
C CYS A 194 5.11 21.14 0.86
N ALA A 195 4.02 21.75 1.35
CA ALA A 195 4.07 22.70 2.44
C ALA A 195 4.69 22.05 3.70
N SER A 196 5.49 22.82 4.45
CA SER A 196 6.25 22.30 5.60
C SER A 196 5.39 21.89 6.80
N GLN A 197 4.18 22.45 6.91
CA GLN A 197 3.27 22.18 8.02
C GLN A 197 2.00 21.50 7.50
N PRO A 198 1.59 20.39 8.12
CA PRO A 198 0.34 19.74 7.75
C PRO A 198 -0.88 20.47 8.35
N GLN A 199 -2.01 20.28 7.72
CA GLN A 199 -3.29 20.45 8.39
C GLN A 199 -3.53 19.23 9.27
N LEU A 200 -3.83 19.42 10.55
CA LEU A 200 -4.06 18.35 11.53
C LEU A 200 -5.53 18.34 11.95
N THR A 201 -6.15 17.19 11.90
CA THR A 201 -7.46 16.91 12.47
C THR A 201 -7.37 15.69 13.38
N THR A 202 -8.03 15.75 14.56
CA THR A 202 -8.07 14.64 15.51
C THR A 202 -9.54 14.30 15.81
N PHE A 203 -9.87 13.03 15.74
CA PHE A 203 -11.20 12.50 16.09
C PHE A 203 -11.07 11.04 16.53
N ASP A 204 -11.83 10.64 17.54
CA ASP A 204 -11.74 9.30 18.15
C ASP A 204 -10.29 8.90 18.47
N ASP A 205 -9.84 7.77 17.95
CA ASP A 205 -8.47 7.24 18.04
C ASP A 205 -7.59 7.66 16.83
N ILE A 206 -8.01 8.64 16.03
CA ILE A 206 -7.35 9.02 14.78
C ILE A 206 -6.74 10.41 14.85
N GLN A 207 -5.49 10.54 14.41
CA GLN A 207 -4.88 11.78 13.97
C GLN A 207 -4.69 11.74 12.46
N HIS A 208 -5.27 12.68 11.74
CA HIS A 208 -5.13 12.83 10.30
C HIS A 208 -4.34 14.09 9.97
N GLN A 209 -3.24 13.92 9.28
CA GLN A 209 -2.36 14.99 8.83
C GLN A 209 -2.34 15.05 7.31
N ILE A 210 -2.46 16.26 6.74
CA ILE A 210 -2.47 16.51 5.29
C ILE A 210 -1.42 17.53 4.95
N TRP A 211 -0.44 17.15 4.14
CA TRP A 211 0.53 18.06 3.52
C TRP A 211 0.05 18.36 2.09
N SER A 212 -0.36 19.59 1.87
CA SER A 212 -0.88 20.10 0.59
C SER A 212 0.10 21.05 -0.08
N GLY A 213 -0.27 21.59 -1.24
CA GLY A 213 0.58 22.50 -1.99
C GLY A 213 1.80 21.85 -2.63
N CYS A 214 1.76 20.53 -2.77
CA CYS A 214 2.84 19.74 -3.34
C CYS A 214 2.98 19.94 -4.85
N ALA A 215 4.14 19.60 -5.42
CA ALA A 215 4.39 19.62 -6.85
C ALA A 215 3.41 18.70 -7.60
N ALA A 216 3.11 19.04 -8.86
CA ALA A 216 2.24 18.27 -9.76
C ALA A 216 0.86 17.92 -9.15
N SER A 217 0.32 18.80 -8.30
CA SER A 217 -0.97 18.59 -7.60
C SER A 217 -1.05 17.29 -6.79
N THR A 218 0.09 16.77 -6.34
CA THR A 218 0.15 15.62 -5.43
C THR A 218 -0.20 16.03 -3.99
N SER A 219 -0.45 15.05 -3.11
CA SER A 219 -0.68 15.23 -1.68
C SER A 219 0.04 14.14 -0.90
N VAL A 220 0.42 14.44 0.34
CA VAL A 220 0.88 13.45 1.30
C VAL A 220 -0.06 13.49 2.49
N GLU A 221 -0.60 12.34 2.88
CA GLU A 221 -1.50 12.21 4.02
C GLU A 221 -1.04 11.10 4.96
N LEU A 222 -1.23 11.30 6.25
CA LEU A 222 -0.98 10.30 7.28
C LEU A 222 -2.19 10.18 8.21
N TYR A 223 -2.70 8.96 8.32
CA TYR A 223 -3.63 8.55 9.36
C TYR A 223 -2.86 7.79 10.44
N THR A 224 -2.69 8.39 11.59
CA THR A 224 -2.12 7.74 12.79
C THR A 224 -3.25 7.20 13.64
N ILE A 225 -3.23 5.90 13.92
CA ILE A 225 -4.20 5.23 14.79
C ILE A 225 -3.58 5.15 16.19
N ILE A 226 -4.08 5.96 17.11
CA ILE A 226 -3.58 6.02 18.49
C ILE A 226 -3.95 4.74 19.23
N GLY A 227 -2.96 4.07 19.82
CA GLY A 227 -3.13 2.75 20.45
C GLY A 227 -3.38 1.61 19.48
N GLY A 228 -3.37 1.89 18.17
CA GLY A 228 -3.57 0.87 17.13
C GLY A 228 -2.32 -0.01 16.95
N GLY A 229 -2.54 -1.30 16.73
CA GLY A 229 -1.50 -2.28 16.40
C GLY A 229 -1.33 -2.51 14.90
N HIS A 230 -0.75 -3.66 14.54
CA HIS A 230 -0.46 -4.07 13.17
C HIS A 230 -1.71 -4.59 12.45
N ALA A 231 -2.58 -3.70 11.99
CA ALA A 231 -3.88 -4.04 11.42
C ALA A 231 -4.25 -3.14 10.23
N TRP A 232 -5.20 -3.62 9.40
CA TRP A 232 -5.84 -2.84 8.34
C TRP A 232 -7.04 -2.09 8.91
N PRO A 233 -7.03 -0.76 9.07
CA PRO A 233 -8.13 -0.01 9.67
C PRO A 233 -9.47 -0.27 8.98
N GLY A 234 -10.49 -0.62 9.73
CA GLY A 234 -11.83 -0.98 9.23
C GLY A 234 -11.93 -2.36 8.58
N GLY A 235 -10.83 -3.04 8.39
CA GLY A 235 -10.77 -4.35 7.76
C GLY A 235 -11.10 -5.51 8.70
N ARG A 236 -10.72 -6.72 8.27
CA ARG A 236 -10.85 -7.94 9.07
C ARG A 236 -9.50 -8.30 9.69
N SER A 237 -9.53 -8.73 10.94
CA SER A 237 -8.35 -9.35 11.58
C SER A 237 -7.92 -10.60 10.82
N SER A 238 -6.62 -10.92 10.87
CA SER A 238 -6.07 -12.13 10.25
C SER A 238 -6.62 -13.43 10.85
N GLY A 239 -7.37 -13.37 11.97
CA GLY A 239 -7.92 -14.52 12.67
C GLY A 239 -6.89 -15.33 13.48
N ARG A 240 -5.63 -14.88 13.55
CA ARG A 240 -4.64 -15.47 14.45
C ARG A 240 -4.94 -15.05 15.89
N PRO A 241 -4.65 -15.92 16.91
CA PRO A 241 -4.95 -15.60 18.30
C PRO A 241 -4.26 -14.33 18.83
N ASP A 242 -3.09 -13.98 18.26
CA ASP A 242 -2.23 -12.83 18.59
C ASP A 242 -2.38 -11.67 17.61
N ALA A 243 -3.37 -11.72 16.73
CA ALA A 243 -3.56 -10.66 15.73
C ALA A 243 -4.18 -9.42 16.34
N ASP A 244 -3.59 -8.28 16.03
CA ASP A 244 -4.13 -6.98 16.41
C ASP A 244 -5.53 -6.77 15.82
N GLN A 245 -6.39 -6.12 16.61
CA GLN A 245 -7.73 -5.78 16.15
C GLN A 245 -7.71 -4.46 15.41
N PRO A 246 -8.30 -4.40 14.19
CA PRO A 246 -8.39 -3.14 13.47
C PRO A 246 -9.33 -2.16 14.17
N THR A 247 -8.97 -0.88 14.20
CA THR A 247 -9.90 0.18 14.59
C THR A 247 -11.16 0.14 13.72
N LYS A 248 -12.28 0.58 14.29
CA LYS A 248 -13.57 0.73 13.60
C LYS A 248 -13.93 2.19 13.32
N SER A 249 -13.09 3.14 13.75
CA SER A 249 -13.31 4.58 13.59
C SER A 249 -13.19 5.02 12.12
N ILE A 250 -12.41 4.29 11.31
CA ILE A 250 -12.22 4.55 9.88
C ILE A 250 -12.19 3.26 9.07
N SER A 251 -12.44 3.38 7.76
CA SER A 251 -12.19 2.35 6.75
C SER A 251 -11.03 2.79 5.86
N ALA A 252 -9.88 2.14 5.98
CA ALA A 252 -8.73 2.45 5.13
C ALA A 252 -9.07 2.24 3.65
N SER A 253 -9.82 1.18 3.30
CA SER A 253 -10.18 0.89 1.91
C SER A 253 -11.01 2.02 1.27
N ASP A 254 -12.00 2.57 1.99
CA ASP A 254 -12.80 3.69 1.50
C ASP A 254 -11.99 4.98 1.40
N LEU A 255 -11.16 5.28 2.40
CA LEU A 255 -10.31 6.47 2.42
C LEU A 255 -9.25 6.42 1.31
N ILE A 256 -8.62 5.26 1.10
CA ILE A 256 -7.66 5.04 0.03
C ILE A 256 -8.31 5.31 -1.34
N TRP A 257 -9.50 4.75 -1.58
CA TRP A 257 -10.17 5.00 -2.86
C TRP A 257 -10.57 6.47 -3.03
N LYS A 258 -11.10 7.12 -2.01
CA LYS A 258 -11.43 8.56 -2.05
C LYS A 258 -10.18 9.39 -2.40
N PHE A 259 -9.05 9.06 -1.79
CA PHE A 259 -7.78 9.71 -2.09
C PHE A 259 -7.34 9.45 -3.53
N PHE A 260 -7.31 8.20 -3.98
CA PHE A 260 -6.89 7.85 -5.33
C PHE A 260 -7.78 8.49 -6.41
N ALA A 261 -9.10 8.49 -6.21
CA ALA A 261 -10.05 9.05 -7.16
C ALA A 261 -9.83 10.55 -7.43
N THR A 262 -9.23 11.28 -6.48
CA THR A 262 -8.95 12.72 -6.60
C THR A 262 -7.50 13.04 -6.96
N HIS A 263 -6.64 12.03 -7.08
CA HIS A 263 -5.21 12.20 -7.38
C HIS A 263 -4.77 11.33 -8.57
N PRO A 264 -5.33 11.54 -9.78
CA PRO A 264 -4.77 10.93 -10.99
C PRO A 264 -3.40 11.56 -11.31
N LYS A 265 -2.60 10.88 -12.14
CA LYS A 265 -1.39 11.51 -12.70
C LYS A 265 -1.77 12.75 -13.51
N PRO A 266 -0.95 13.80 -13.48
CA PRO A 266 -1.11 15.00 -14.28
C PRO A 266 -1.23 14.75 -15.79
#